data_fef1124c160c961614addd6f04b0ba36
#
_entry.id   fef1124c160c961614addd6f04b0ba36
#
_cell.length_a   1.000
_cell.length_b   1.000
_cell.length_c   1.000
_cell.angle_alpha   90.00
_cell.angle_beta   90.00
_cell.angle_gamma   90.00
#
_symmetry.space_group_name_H-M   'P 1'
#
loop_
_entity.id
_entity.type
_entity.pdbx_description
1 polymer ?
#
loop_
_entity_poly.entity_id
_entity_poly.type
_entity_poly.pdbx_seq_one_letter_code
_entity_poly.pdbx_strand_id
1 'polypeptide(L)'
;MLFEARQAFTLTHPGGEAAALAFVRDAGVSLSRVRFLRDLRADAAGVRGELVVPVPLLGEVDLPFFSTLHPTSDGAKLQPQPVTGERAWVEVAGQARVGAAGEMAFDFQFRAHLRLPEAEGWGGAAFEKMVRSAAERTLERLAGELPQGIGAALPEATR
;
A
#
# COMPACT_ATOMS: atom_id res chain seq x y z
N MET A 1 -5.60 -9.18 15.55
CA MET A 1 -6.63 -9.05 14.51
C MET A 1 -5.97 -8.79 13.17
N LEU A 2 -6.36 -9.50 12.16
CA LEU A 2 -5.85 -9.36 10.79
C LEU A 2 -6.98 -8.88 9.88
N PHE A 3 -6.71 -7.88 9.04
CA PHE A 3 -7.62 -7.47 7.97
C PHE A 3 -6.83 -7.16 6.70
N GLU A 4 -7.45 -7.38 5.56
CA GLU A 4 -6.77 -7.38 4.26
C GLU A 4 -7.53 -6.57 3.23
N ALA A 5 -6.79 -6.03 2.25
CA ALA A 5 -7.34 -5.42 1.06
C ALA A 5 -6.42 -5.66 -0.13
N ARG A 6 -7.01 -5.68 -1.31
CA ARG A 6 -6.28 -5.85 -2.56
C ARG A 6 -6.79 -4.87 -3.60
N GLN A 7 -5.89 -4.31 -4.40
CA GLN A 7 -6.25 -3.39 -5.47
C GLN A 7 -5.40 -3.68 -6.70
N ALA A 8 -6.06 -4.02 -7.80
CA ALA A 8 -5.41 -4.21 -9.09
C ALA A 8 -5.94 -3.16 -10.07
N PHE A 9 -5.05 -2.55 -10.85
CA PHE A 9 -5.41 -1.50 -11.80
C PHE A 9 -4.32 -1.33 -12.84
N THR A 10 -4.64 -0.62 -13.92
CA THR A 10 -3.71 -0.32 -15.01
C THR A 10 -3.62 1.17 -15.23
N LEU A 11 -2.41 1.70 -15.38
CA LEU A 11 -2.13 3.07 -15.78
C LEU A 11 -1.18 3.03 -16.97
N THR A 12 -1.12 4.12 -17.74
CA THR A 12 -0.19 4.22 -18.86
C THR A 12 0.77 5.39 -18.63
N HIS A 13 2.08 5.10 -18.70
CA HIS A 13 3.10 6.15 -18.60
C HIS A 13 3.20 6.88 -19.95
N PRO A 14 3.12 8.22 -19.98
CA PRO A 14 3.18 8.97 -21.21
C PRO A 14 4.54 8.90 -21.93
N GLY A 15 5.60 8.53 -21.20
CA GLY A 15 6.96 8.41 -21.73
C GLY A 15 7.30 7.05 -22.36
N GLY A 16 6.39 6.10 -22.39
CA GLY A 16 6.60 4.78 -23.00
C GLY A 16 7.19 3.74 -22.05
N GLU A 17 7.64 2.61 -22.61
CA GLU A 17 8.06 1.44 -21.85
C GLU A 17 9.25 1.71 -20.92
N ALA A 18 10.32 2.33 -21.42
CA ALA A 18 11.51 2.58 -20.60
C ALA A 18 11.22 3.51 -19.43
N ALA A 19 10.42 4.56 -19.66
CA ALA A 19 10.01 5.49 -18.62
C ALA A 19 9.07 4.81 -17.59
N ALA A 20 8.18 3.94 -18.05
CA ALA A 20 7.31 3.15 -17.19
C ALA A 20 8.11 2.20 -16.28
N LEU A 21 9.13 1.51 -16.84
CA LEU A 21 10.02 0.66 -16.04
C LEU A 21 10.75 1.44 -14.97
N ALA A 22 11.30 2.61 -15.31
CA ALA A 22 11.95 3.48 -14.34
C ALA A 22 10.98 3.92 -13.24
N PHE A 23 9.76 4.25 -13.60
CA PHE A 23 8.71 4.70 -12.67
C PHE A 23 8.32 3.61 -11.67
N VAL A 24 8.05 2.40 -12.13
CA VAL A 24 7.63 1.31 -11.24
C VAL A 24 8.77 0.79 -10.36
N ARG A 25 10.01 1.02 -10.76
CA ARG A 25 11.21 0.63 -9.99
C ARG A 25 11.66 1.70 -9.02
N ASP A 26 10.97 2.83 -8.95
CA ASP A 26 11.27 3.94 -8.04
C ASP A 26 10.05 4.21 -7.15
N ALA A 27 9.98 3.52 -6.02
CA ALA A 27 8.88 3.65 -5.09
C ALA A 27 8.82 5.06 -4.46
N GLY A 28 9.95 5.74 -4.32
CA GLY A 28 9.99 7.10 -3.81
C GLY A 28 9.29 8.10 -4.71
N VAL A 29 9.23 7.82 -6.01
CA VAL A 29 8.49 8.62 -6.99
C VAL A 29 7.06 8.09 -7.14
N SER A 30 6.89 6.80 -7.43
CA SER A 30 5.59 6.24 -7.75
C SER A 30 4.58 6.31 -6.61
N LEU A 31 5.03 6.22 -5.37
CA LEU A 31 4.18 6.27 -4.18
C LEU A 31 4.14 7.66 -3.52
N SER A 32 4.85 8.64 -4.05
CA SER A 32 5.01 9.96 -3.42
C SER A 32 3.73 10.77 -3.26
N ARG A 33 2.70 10.49 -4.05
CA ARG A 33 1.43 11.20 -4.05
C ARG A 33 0.28 10.41 -3.44
N VAL A 34 0.56 9.25 -2.86
CA VAL A 34 -0.46 8.45 -2.19
C VAL A 34 -0.75 9.04 -0.82
N ARG A 35 -1.95 9.56 -0.63
CA ARG A 35 -2.32 10.39 0.53
C ARG A 35 -2.31 9.67 1.86
N PHE A 36 -2.63 8.38 1.86
CA PHE A 36 -2.69 7.59 3.10
C PHE A 36 -1.33 7.03 3.53
N LEU A 37 -0.25 7.33 2.78
CA LEU A 37 1.11 7.02 3.16
C LEU A 37 1.76 8.24 3.81
N ARG A 38 2.34 8.02 4.99
CA ARG A 38 3.05 9.05 5.75
C ARG A 38 4.49 8.63 5.95
N ASP A 39 5.40 9.62 5.98
CA ASP A 39 6.83 9.40 6.24
C ASP A 39 7.47 8.38 5.29
N LEU A 40 7.07 8.42 4.02
CA LEU A 40 7.57 7.52 3.00
C LEU A 40 9.06 7.76 2.77
N ARG A 41 9.84 6.69 2.87
CA ARG A 41 11.28 6.69 2.60
C ARG A 41 11.61 5.53 1.68
N ALA A 42 12.28 5.82 0.58
CA ALA A 42 12.72 4.80 -0.37
C ALA A 42 14.21 4.95 -0.61
N ASP A 43 14.92 3.83 -0.60
CA ASP A 43 16.35 3.74 -0.90
C ASP A 43 16.64 2.42 -1.64
N ALA A 44 17.91 2.11 -1.83
CA ALA A 44 18.32 0.88 -2.51
C ALA A 44 17.88 -0.40 -1.77
N ALA A 45 17.63 -0.33 -0.45
CA ALA A 45 17.19 -1.47 0.35
C ALA A 45 15.69 -1.73 0.23
N GLY A 46 14.89 -0.67 -0.02
CA GLY A 46 13.44 -0.83 -0.12
C GLY A 46 12.67 0.42 0.20
N VAL A 47 11.42 0.24 0.59
CA VAL A 47 10.50 1.32 0.92
C VAL A 47 9.91 1.11 2.31
N ARG A 48 9.87 2.19 3.09
CA ARG A 48 9.29 2.21 4.44
C ARG A 48 8.35 3.40 4.56
N GLY A 49 7.43 3.28 5.46
CA GLY A 49 6.50 4.35 5.77
C GLY A 49 5.44 3.86 6.72
N GLU A 50 4.38 4.63 6.82
CA GLU A 50 3.23 4.31 7.63
C GLU A 50 1.96 4.47 6.80
N LEU A 51 1.05 3.50 6.90
CA LEU A 51 -0.33 3.67 6.47
C LEU A 51 -1.10 4.30 7.62
N VAL A 52 -1.82 5.38 7.32
CA VAL A 52 -2.72 6.00 8.29
C VAL A 52 -4.14 5.55 7.97
N VAL A 53 -4.70 4.74 8.86
CA VAL A 53 -6.02 4.15 8.68
C VAL A 53 -6.96 4.68 9.76
N PRO A 54 -8.01 5.45 9.39
CA PRO A 54 -9.03 5.80 10.35
C PRO A 54 -9.89 4.57 10.66
N VAL A 55 -9.89 4.16 11.92
CA VAL A 55 -10.66 3.00 12.38
C VAL A 55 -11.78 3.52 13.30
N PRO A 56 -13.05 3.27 12.97
CA PRO A 56 -14.15 3.68 13.82
C PRO A 56 -13.96 3.18 15.27
N LEU A 57 -14.22 4.03 16.22
CA LEU A 57 -14.08 3.83 17.68
C LEU A 57 -12.63 3.84 18.19
N LEU A 58 -11.63 3.68 17.31
CA LEU A 58 -10.22 3.71 17.70
C LEU A 58 -9.48 4.97 17.24
N GLY A 59 -10.08 5.75 16.32
CA GLY A 59 -9.42 6.90 15.72
C GLY A 59 -8.42 6.50 14.63
N GLU A 60 -7.48 7.38 14.32
CA GLU A 60 -6.43 7.08 13.35
C GLU A 60 -5.44 6.08 13.93
N VAL A 61 -5.14 5.05 13.16
CA VAL A 61 -4.13 4.05 13.49
C VAL A 61 -3.01 4.14 12.47
N ASP A 62 -1.79 4.31 12.96
CA ASP A 62 -0.60 4.35 12.13
C ASP A 62 -0.02 2.93 12.03
N LEU A 63 0.07 2.43 10.80
CA LEU A 63 0.54 1.08 10.51
C LEU A 63 1.90 1.17 9.80
N PRO A 64 3.01 0.99 10.52
CA PRO A 64 4.31 0.99 9.88
C PRO A 64 4.48 -0.23 8.98
N PHE A 65 5.23 -0.05 7.90
CA PHE A 65 5.58 -1.13 6.97
C PHE A 65 7.01 -0.99 6.47
N PHE A 66 7.57 -2.10 6.07
CA PHE A 66 8.83 -2.16 5.33
C PHE A 66 8.71 -3.23 4.26
N SER A 67 9.00 -2.84 3.01
CA SER A 67 9.01 -3.76 1.87
C SER A 67 10.30 -3.58 1.10
N THR A 68 10.89 -4.68 0.63
CA THR A 68 12.03 -4.62 -0.29
C THR A 68 11.52 -4.54 -1.72
N LEU A 69 12.20 -3.76 -2.55
CA LEU A 69 11.86 -3.62 -3.97
C LEU A 69 12.81 -4.48 -4.80
N HIS A 70 12.23 -5.37 -5.59
CA HIS A 70 12.99 -6.24 -6.47
C HIS A 70 12.60 -5.96 -7.92
N PRO A 71 13.53 -5.44 -8.76
CA PRO A 71 13.27 -5.34 -10.18
C PRO A 71 13.08 -6.72 -10.80
N THR A 72 12.07 -6.83 -11.66
CA THR A 72 11.81 -8.03 -12.46
C THR A 72 12.11 -7.72 -13.92
N SER A 73 12.09 -8.73 -14.78
CA SER A 73 12.38 -8.54 -16.22
C SER A 73 11.43 -7.53 -16.88
N ASP A 74 10.17 -7.48 -16.44
CA ASP A 74 9.13 -6.63 -17.01
C ASP A 74 8.56 -5.60 -16.05
N GLY A 75 9.17 -5.39 -14.88
CA GLY A 75 8.65 -4.43 -13.92
C GLY A 75 9.36 -4.47 -12.58
N ALA A 76 8.57 -4.58 -11.51
CA ALA A 76 9.07 -4.59 -10.14
C ALA A 76 8.12 -5.35 -9.21
N LYS A 77 8.67 -5.79 -8.09
CA LYS A 77 7.93 -6.47 -7.04
C LYS A 77 8.29 -5.88 -5.68
N LEU A 78 7.28 -5.62 -4.87
CA LEU A 78 7.45 -5.28 -3.46
C LEU A 78 7.21 -6.53 -2.62
N GLN A 79 8.18 -6.85 -1.78
CA GLN A 79 8.10 -7.98 -0.87
C GLN A 79 8.10 -7.47 0.57
N PRO A 80 7.03 -7.73 1.34
CA PRO A 80 6.97 -7.27 2.71
C PRO A 80 8.02 -7.95 3.58
N GLN A 81 8.57 -7.18 4.52
CA GLN A 81 9.54 -7.65 5.49
C GLN A 81 8.93 -7.59 6.88
N PRO A 82 9.37 -8.43 7.81
CA PRO A 82 8.87 -8.40 9.17
C PRO A 82 9.08 -7.05 9.84
N VAL A 83 8.06 -6.58 10.55
CA VAL A 83 8.14 -5.43 11.44
C VAL A 83 7.96 -5.95 12.86
N THR A 84 8.98 -5.75 13.71
CA THR A 84 8.99 -6.26 15.06
C THR A 84 8.77 -5.16 16.09
N GLY A 85 8.21 -5.52 17.25
CA GLY A 85 8.04 -4.58 18.35
C GLY A 85 6.85 -3.65 18.25
N GLU A 86 6.00 -3.81 17.24
CA GLU A 86 4.86 -2.95 17.00
C GLU A 86 3.55 -3.64 17.40
N ARG A 87 2.60 -2.87 17.93
CA ARG A 87 1.25 -3.37 18.22
C ARG A 87 0.35 -3.36 16.99
N ALA A 88 0.70 -2.55 16.00
CA ALA A 88 -0.01 -2.45 14.75
C ALA A 88 1.02 -2.28 13.65
N TRP A 89 0.86 -3.01 12.56
CA TRP A 89 1.73 -2.90 11.39
C TRP A 89 0.98 -3.41 10.18
N VAL A 90 1.53 -3.13 8.98
CA VAL A 90 0.95 -3.63 7.74
C VAL A 90 2.04 -4.23 6.85
N GLU A 91 1.71 -5.34 6.22
CA GLU A 91 2.52 -5.91 5.15
C GLU A 91 2.01 -5.35 3.83
N VAL A 92 2.90 -4.73 3.06
CA VAL A 92 2.58 -4.18 1.74
C VAL A 92 3.31 -5.01 0.69
N ALA A 93 2.56 -5.81 -0.04
CA ALA A 93 3.05 -6.55 -1.20
C ALA A 93 2.54 -5.88 -2.47
N GLY A 94 3.35 -5.90 -3.51
CA GLY A 94 2.95 -5.31 -4.77
C GLY A 94 3.69 -5.94 -5.93
N GLN A 95 3.08 -5.82 -7.12
CA GLN A 95 3.70 -6.21 -8.37
C GLN A 95 3.27 -5.23 -9.45
N ALA A 96 4.22 -4.83 -10.29
CA ALA A 96 3.94 -4.01 -11.45
C ALA A 96 4.57 -4.67 -12.68
N ARG A 97 3.79 -4.78 -13.75
CA ARG A 97 4.25 -5.27 -15.05
C ARG A 97 4.07 -4.19 -16.09
N VAL A 98 5.07 -4.01 -16.92
CA VAL A 98 5.13 -2.95 -17.93
C VAL A 98 5.02 -3.57 -19.32
N GLY A 99 4.11 -3.06 -20.13
CA GLY A 99 3.95 -3.45 -21.53
C GLY A 99 4.67 -2.51 -22.49
N ALA A 100 4.67 -2.88 -23.77
CA ALA A 100 5.46 -2.23 -24.82
C ALA A 100 5.09 -0.77 -25.07
N ALA A 101 3.83 -0.38 -24.81
CA ALA A 101 3.38 1.00 -24.99
C ALA A 101 3.42 1.81 -23.69
N GLY A 102 4.02 1.28 -22.63
CA GLY A 102 4.11 1.95 -21.34
C GLY A 102 2.93 1.67 -20.41
N GLU A 103 2.11 0.67 -20.72
CA GLU A 103 1.07 0.21 -19.81
C GLU A 103 1.72 -0.37 -18.56
N MET A 104 1.17 -0.02 -17.42
CA MET A 104 1.64 -0.51 -16.12
C MET A 104 0.47 -1.20 -15.42
N ALA A 105 0.54 -2.52 -15.29
CA ALA A 105 -0.44 -3.30 -14.55
C ALA A 105 0.04 -3.48 -13.12
N PHE A 106 -0.68 -2.87 -12.17
CA PHE A 106 -0.37 -2.92 -10.74
C PHE A 106 -1.29 -3.89 -10.03
N ASP A 107 -0.74 -4.58 -9.05
CA ASP A 107 -1.48 -5.42 -8.12
C ASP A 107 -0.89 -5.24 -6.72
N PHE A 108 -1.65 -4.62 -5.82
CA PHE A 108 -1.23 -4.37 -4.45
C PHE A 108 -2.06 -5.21 -3.49
N GLN A 109 -1.40 -5.70 -2.45
CA GLN A 109 -2.03 -6.44 -1.38
C GLN A 109 -1.57 -5.90 -0.03
N PHE A 110 -2.53 -5.60 0.84
CA PHE A 110 -2.29 -5.08 2.18
C PHE A 110 -2.79 -6.09 3.20
N ARG A 111 -1.94 -6.44 4.16
CA ARG A 111 -2.30 -7.28 5.29
C ARG A 111 -1.99 -6.53 6.57
N ALA A 112 -3.02 -6.02 7.21
CA ALA A 112 -2.89 -5.19 8.40
C ALA A 112 -3.09 -6.03 9.65
N HIS A 113 -2.16 -5.88 10.58
CA HIS A 113 -2.16 -6.54 11.86
C HIS A 113 -2.39 -5.50 12.95
N LEU A 114 -3.42 -5.72 13.77
CA LEU A 114 -3.78 -4.82 14.86
C LEU A 114 -4.00 -5.63 16.12
N ARG A 115 -3.23 -5.34 17.17
CA ARG A 115 -3.45 -5.91 18.49
C ARG A 115 -4.40 -4.98 19.25
N LEU A 116 -5.61 -5.45 19.46
CA LEU A 116 -6.56 -4.77 20.32
C LEU A 116 -6.24 -5.10 21.79
N PRO A 117 -6.49 -4.16 22.72
CA PRO A 117 -6.50 -4.51 24.12
C PRO A 117 -7.47 -5.66 24.33
N GLU A 118 -7.10 -6.64 25.17
CA GLU A 118 -8.00 -7.73 25.48
C GLU A 118 -9.32 -7.15 25.98
N ALA A 119 -10.38 -7.43 25.24
CA ALA A 119 -11.71 -7.02 25.66
C ALA A 119 -12.13 -7.98 26.77
N GLU A 120 -11.77 -7.64 28.00
CA GLU A 120 -12.28 -8.33 29.16
C GLU A 120 -13.75 -7.93 29.33
N GLY A 121 -14.63 -8.92 29.24
CA GLY A 121 -16.02 -8.74 29.54
C GLY A 121 -16.97 -9.04 28.38
N TRP A 122 -18.23 -8.78 28.61
CA TRP A 122 -19.30 -9.03 27.68
C TRP A 122 -19.19 -8.12 26.46
N GLY A 123 -19.37 -8.70 25.27
CA GLY A 123 -19.31 -8.00 24.00
C GLY A 123 -17.93 -8.01 23.31
N GLY A 124 -16.89 -8.64 23.90
CA GLY A 124 -15.54 -8.65 23.33
C GLY A 124 -15.47 -9.20 21.93
N ALA A 125 -16.08 -10.35 21.67
CA ALA A 125 -16.09 -10.98 20.35
C ALA A 125 -16.90 -10.17 19.33
N ALA A 126 -18.04 -9.63 19.74
CA ALA A 126 -18.88 -8.80 18.88
C ALA A 126 -18.20 -7.47 18.55
N PHE A 127 -17.55 -6.86 19.53
CA PHE A 127 -16.78 -5.63 19.36
C PHE A 127 -15.62 -5.85 18.38
N GLU A 128 -14.84 -6.91 18.57
CA GLU A 128 -13.72 -7.25 17.67
C GLU A 128 -14.19 -7.47 16.24
N LYS A 129 -15.29 -8.20 16.04
CA LYS A 129 -15.87 -8.42 14.72
C LYS A 129 -16.30 -7.11 14.07
N MET A 130 -16.93 -6.23 14.82
CA MET A 130 -17.38 -4.92 14.36
C MET A 130 -16.18 -4.04 13.93
N VAL A 131 -15.16 -3.98 14.77
CA VAL A 131 -13.93 -3.23 14.47
C VAL A 131 -13.23 -3.80 13.24
N ARG A 132 -13.12 -5.12 13.14
CA ARG A 132 -12.51 -5.77 11.97
C ARG A 132 -13.24 -5.44 10.69
N SER A 133 -14.56 -5.55 10.68
CA SER A 133 -15.38 -5.26 9.49
C SER A 133 -15.25 -3.79 9.08
N ALA A 134 -15.24 -2.87 10.04
CA ALA A 134 -15.09 -1.45 9.77
C ALA A 134 -13.70 -1.12 9.26
N ALA A 135 -12.65 -1.69 9.87
CA ALA A 135 -11.26 -1.51 9.46
C ALA A 135 -11.01 -2.06 8.06
N GLU A 136 -11.58 -3.21 7.75
CA GLU A 136 -11.45 -3.83 6.42
C GLU A 136 -12.07 -2.96 5.33
N ARG A 137 -13.28 -2.44 5.57
CA ARG A 137 -13.93 -1.51 4.63
C ARG A 137 -13.11 -0.24 4.43
N THR A 138 -12.54 0.29 5.50
CA THR A 138 -11.68 1.48 5.41
C THR A 138 -10.42 1.17 4.61
N LEU A 139 -9.78 0.04 4.86
CA LEU A 139 -8.57 -0.36 4.13
C LEU A 139 -8.87 -0.58 2.65
N GLU A 140 -9.99 -1.21 2.31
CA GLU A 140 -10.45 -1.38 0.92
C GLU A 140 -10.66 -0.02 0.24
N ARG A 141 -11.27 0.93 0.94
CA ARG A 141 -11.46 2.28 0.41
C ARG A 141 -10.15 2.98 0.16
N LEU A 142 -9.19 2.89 1.09
CA LEU A 142 -7.86 3.46 0.92
C LEU A 142 -7.11 2.81 -0.24
N ALA A 143 -7.16 1.49 -0.34
CA ALA A 143 -6.55 0.76 -1.46
C ALA A 143 -7.15 1.23 -2.80
N GLY A 144 -8.45 1.53 -2.83
CA GLY A 144 -9.12 2.08 -4.01
C GLY A 144 -8.65 3.47 -4.43
N GLU A 145 -7.93 4.19 -3.55
CA GLU A 145 -7.32 5.49 -3.87
C GLU A 145 -5.95 5.38 -4.55
N LEU A 146 -5.36 4.18 -4.58
CA LEU A 146 -4.03 3.96 -5.18
C LEU A 146 -3.94 4.40 -6.64
N PRO A 147 -4.91 4.08 -7.53
CA PRO A 147 -4.81 4.50 -8.92
C PRO A 147 -4.68 6.01 -9.07
N GLN A 148 -5.44 6.77 -8.30
CA GLN A 148 -5.37 8.22 -8.31
C GLN A 148 -4.04 8.74 -7.77
N GLY A 149 -3.56 8.18 -6.65
CA GLY A 149 -2.30 8.60 -6.04
C GLY A 149 -1.09 8.31 -6.91
N ILE A 150 -1.01 7.11 -7.46
CA ILE A 150 0.09 6.72 -8.35
C ILE A 150 -0.02 7.49 -9.66
N GLY A 151 -1.22 7.63 -10.21
CA GLY A 151 -1.46 8.42 -11.41
C GLY A 151 -1.04 9.89 -11.25
N ALA A 152 -1.23 10.46 -10.06
CA ALA A 152 -0.83 11.84 -9.77
C ALA A 152 0.70 12.03 -9.77
N ALA A 153 1.47 10.96 -9.57
CA ALA A 153 2.92 11.01 -9.62
C ALA A 153 3.48 10.89 -11.04
N LEU A 154 2.65 10.55 -12.02
CA LEU A 154 3.06 10.48 -13.42
C LEU A 154 3.30 11.89 -13.97
N PRO A 155 4.29 12.05 -14.88
CA PRO A 155 4.46 13.32 -15.59
C PRO A 155 3.27 13.58 -16.50
N GLU A 156 3.00 14.88 -16.76
CA GLU A 156 1.99 15.26 -17.72
C GLU A 156 2.43 14.82 -19.13
N ALA A 157 1.43 14.38 -19.93
CA ALA A 157 1.70 14.03 -21.32
C ALA A 157 2.20 15.28 -22.06
N THR A 158 3.41 15.19 -22.61
CA THR A 158 3.94 16.24 -23.49
C THR A 158 3.15 16.24 -24.81
N ARG A 159 2.61 17.36 -25.14
CA ARG A 159 1.97 17.54 -26.45
C ARG A 159 3.03 17.72 -27.55
#